data_5e30a0609031be36b295be6e1bb85b37
#
_entry.id   5e30a0609031be36b295be6e1bb85b37
#
_cell.length_a   1.000
_cell.length_b   1.000
_cell.length_c   1.000
_cell.angle_alpha   90.00
_cell.angle_beta   90.00
_cell.angle_gamma   90.00
#
_symmetry.space_group_name_H-M   'P 1'
#
loop_
_entity.id
_entity.type
_entity.pdbx_description
1 polymer ?
#
loop_
_entity_poly.entity_id
_entity_poly.type
_entity_poly.pdbx_seq_one_letter_code
_entity_poly.pdbx_strand_id
1 'polypeptide(L)' 'MTFADALTLEILKQVKYLSETLSLGSIKSFDEYKHVCGQIQGLLTANEIIKDLAERIEDE' A
#
# COMPACT_ATOMS: atom_id res chain seq x y z
N MET A 1 -17.36 6.87 7.67
CA MET A 1 -15.95 6.63 7.26
C MET A 1 -15.03 7.51 8.10
N THR A 2 -14.02 6.90 8.73
CA THR A 2 -13.05 7.63 9.52
C THR A 2 -11.89 8.08 8.64
N PHE A 3 -11.03 8.95 9.19
CA PHE A 3 -9.80 9.36 8.50
C PHE A 3 -8.90 8.14 8.21
N ALA A 4 -8.80 7.21 9.16
CA ALA A 4 -8.03 5.99 8.97
C ALA A 4 -8.60 5.14 7.83
N ASP A 5 -9.92 5.05 7.70
CA ASP A 5 -10.55 4.33 6.60
C ASP A 5 -10.22 4.98 5.25
N ALA A 6 -10.25 6.31 5.19
CA ALA A 6 -9.93 7.04 3.98
C ALA A 6 -8.47 6.82 3.58
N LEU A 7 -7.54 6.85 4.55
CA LEU A 7 -6.13 6.57 4.28
C LEU A 7 -5.94 5.16 3.74
N THR A 8 -6.59 4.18 4.36
CA THR A 8 -6.51 2.79 3.92
C THR A 8 -6.98 2.63 2.48
N LEU A 9 -8.09 3.27 2.11
CA LEU A 9 -8.59 3.21 0.75
C LEU A 9 -7.59 3.79 -0.25
N GLU A 10 -6.98 4.93 0.07
CA GLU A 10 -6.00 5.54 -0.81
C GLU A 10 -4.74 4.69 -0.96
N ILE A 11 -4.26 4.10 0.14
CA ILE A 11 -3.11 3.19 0.10
C ILE A 11 -3.41 1.98 -0.78
N LEU A 12 -4.59 1.38 -0.62
CA LEU A 12 -4.98 0.21 -1.41
C LEU A 12 -5.13 0.54 -2.90
N LYS A 13 -5.57 1.75 -3.23
CA LYS A 13 -5.60 2.20 -4.62
C LYS A 13 -4.20 2.26 -5.22
N GLN A 14 -3.22 2.75 -4.46
CA GLN A 14 -1.83 2.80 -4.90
C GLN A 14 -1.25 1.40 -5.08
N VAL A 15 -1.53 0.50 -4.14
CA VAL A 15 -1.09 -0.89 -4.24
C VAL A 15 -1.67 -1.54 -5.50
N LYS A 16 -2.94 -1.31 -5.77
CA LYS A 16 -3.61 -1.86 -6.95
C LYS A 16 -2.95 -1.34 -8.24
N TYR A 17 -2.70 -0.04 -8.30
CA TYR A 17 -2.06 0.58 -9.44
C TYR A 17 -0.68 -0.02 -9.70
N LEU A 18 0.14 -0.13 -8.65
CA LEU A 18 1.48 -0.70 -8.77
C LEU A 18 1.44 -2.17 -9.16
N SER A 19 0.49 -2.93 -8.62
CA SER A 19 0.31 -4.34 -8.95
C SER A 19 -0.08 -4.52 -10.42
N GLU A 20 -0.95 -3.66 -10.93
CA GLU A 20 -1.34 -3.67 -12.34
C GLU A 20 -0.16 -3.34 -13.24
N THR A 21 0.69 -2.42 -12.83
CA THR A 21 1.91 -2.07 -13.56
C THR A 21 2.81 -3.30 -13.74
N LEU A 22 2.97 -4.11 -12.68
CA LEU A 22 3.72 -5.36 -12.76
C LEU A 22 3.05 -6.36 -13.70
N SER A 23 1.73 -6.49 -13.61
CA SER A 23 0.96 -7.47 -14.38
C SER A 23 0.93 -7.17 -15.88
N LEU A 24 0.94 -5.90 -16.24
CA LEU A 24 0.84 -5.47 -17.64
C LEU A 24 2.17 -5.55 -18.40
N GLY A 25 3.23 -5.95 -17.73
CA GLY A 25 4.53 -6.11 -18.37
C GLY A 25 5.19 -4.82 -18.81
N SER A 26 4.79 -3.69 -18.22
CA SER A 26 5.39 -2.40 -18.50
C SER A 26 6.75 -2.21 -17.84
N ILE A 27 7.14 -3.15 -17.00
CA ILE A 27 8.42 -3.14 -16.30
C ILE A 27 9.48 -3.75 -17.20
N LYS A 28 10.57 -3.02 -17.44
CA LYS A 28 11.58 -3.37 -18.41
C LYS A 28 12.88 -3.92 -17.82
N SER A 29 13.07 -3.82 -16.52
CA SER A 29 14.30 -4.27 -15.88
C SER A 29 14.01 -4.90 -14.53
N PHE A 30 14.96 -5.72 -14.07
CA PHE A 30 14.87 -6.34 -12.75
C PHE A 30 14.95 -5.29 -11.64
N ASP A 31 15.77 -4.26 -11.81
CA ASP A 31 15.88 -3.19 -10.84
C ASP A 31 14.57 -2.43 -10.69
N GLU A 32 13.90 -2.15 -11.79
CA GLU A 32 12.59 -1.51 -11.80
C GLU A 32 11.55 -2.39 -11.11
N TYR A 33 11.57 -3.69 -11.38
CA TYR A 33 10.71 -4.67 -10.74
C TYR A 33 10.89 -4.64 -9.21
N LYS A 34 12.14 -4.69 -8.75
CA LYS A 34 12.44 -4.65 -7.31
C LYS A 34 11.97 -3.35 -6.67
N HIS A 35 12.13 -2.23 -7.38
CA HIS A 35 11.70 -0.93 -6.89
C HIS A 35 10.18 -0.90 -6.67
N VAL A 36 9.42 -1.37 -7.64
CA VAL A 36 7.95 -1.40 -7.54
C VAL A 36 7.50 -2.34 -6.43
N CYS A 37 8.11 -3.52 -6.31
CA CYS A 37 7.80 -4.46 -5.24
C CYS A 37 8.08 -3.84 -3.87
N GLY A 38 9.18 -3.08 -3.74
CA GLY A 38 9.52 -2.37 -2.52
C GLY A 38 8.48 -1.32 -2.15
N GLN A 39 7.97 -0.60 -3.16
CA GLN A 39 6.91 0.38 -2.94
C GLN A 39 5.62 -0.29 -2.44
N ILE A 40 5.22 -1.40 -3.04
CA ILE A 40 4.05 -2.16 -2.61
C ILE A 40 4.21 -2.62 -1.17
N GLN A 41 5.36 -3.20 -0.85
CA GLN A 41 5.65 -3.69 0.50
C GLN A 41 5.61 -2.56 1.52
N GLY A 42 6.20 -1.42 1.19
CA GLY A 42 6.18 -0.23 2.06
C GLY A 42 4.77 0.27 2.31
N LEU A 43 3.94 0.31 1.28
CA LEU A 43 2.54 0.74 1.41
C LEU A 43 1.73 -0.23 2.27
N LEU A 44 1.92 -1.53 2.10
CA LEU A 44 1.23 -2.53 2.91
C LEU A 44 1.66 -2.45 4.37
N THR A 45 2.95 -2.22 4.64
CA THR A 45 3.46 -2.02 5.99
C THR A 45 2.84 -0.78 6.62
N ALA A 46 2.77 0.32 5.87
CA ALA A 46 2.14 1.55 6.35
C ALA A 46 0.66 1.33 6.68
N ASN A 47 -0.02 0.56 5.85
CA ASN A 47 -1.44 0.24 6.09
C ASN A 47 -1.63 -0.54 7.39
N GLU A 48 -0.74 -1.47 7.70
CA GLU A 48 -0.78 -2.21 8.96
C GLU A 48 -0.56 -1.28 10.16
N ILE A 49 0.36 -0.33 10.03
CA ILE A 49 0.61 0.65 11.10
C ILE A 49 -0.63 1.49 11.36
N ILE A 50 -1.29 1.95 10.30
CA ILE A 50 -2.51 2.75 10.42
C ILE A 50 -3.60 1.95 11.11
N LYS A 51 -3.78 0.70 10.73
CA LYS A 51 -4.78 -0.18 11.32
C LYS A 51 -4.53 -0.40 12.79
N ASP A 52 -3.29 -0.69 13.16
CA ASP A 52 -2.90 -0.89 14.57
C ASP A 52 -3.18 0.36 15.40
N LEU A 53 -2.78 1.53 14.90
CA LEU A 53 -2.99 2.78 15.61
C LEU A 53 -4.47 3.10 15.78
N ALA A 54 -5.27 2.88 14.74
CA ALA A 54 -6.70 3.11 14.79
C ALA A 54 -7.36 2.23 15.83
N GLU A 55 -6.98 0.95 15.91
CA GLU A 55 -7.52 0.02 16.90
C GLU A 55 -7.14 0.43 18.32
N ARG A 56 -5.91 0.87 18.55
CA ARG A 56 -5.47 1.32 19.87
C ARG A 56 -6.20 2.58 20.33
N ILE A 57 -6.40 3.51 19.41
CA ILE A 57 -7.10 4.76 19.73
C ILE A 57 -8.57 4.48 20.08
N GLU A 58 -9.20 3.57 19.36
CA GLU A 58 -10.60 3.21 19.61
C GLU A 58 -10.79 2.49 20.93
N ASP A 59 -9.78 1.72 21.35
CA ASP A 59 -9.85 0.96 22.60
C ASP A 59 -9.60 1.84 23.86
N GLU A 60 -9.10 3.03 23.68
CA GLU A 60 -8.92 3.99 24.77
C GLU A 60 -10.19 4.81 25.01
#